data_60e5fa233df6eac8890e6b55fd50d752
#
_entry.id   60e5fa233df6eac8890e6b55fd50d752
#
_cell.length_a   1.000
_cell.length_b   1.000
_cell.length_c   1.000
_cell.angle_alpha   90.00
_cell.angle_beta   90.00
_cell.angle_gamma   90.00
#
_symmetry.space_group_name_H-M   'P 1'
#
loop_
_entity.id
_entity.type
_entity.pdbx_description
1 polymer ?
#
loop_
_entity_poly.entity_id
_entity_poly.type
_entity_poly.pdbx_seq_one_letter_code
_entity_poly.pdbx_strand_id
1 'polypeptide(L)'
;MLGLLEVMVAGRLVVFTAGRLQTLLAVLAMSAGETVSVDYVAAAVWEGSLPADVRKTVQTYVTRLRAVLGTDLIGTRPNGYVLHAEPDQVDALRFLRLVDAADAAPDVRAERTRLEEALALWRGMPFEGLRSGWLADLEAPRLVERYLAAVERRADLDLAAGRPGPLVGQLGELLARHPLRESLWLRLLVALHRSGRRAEALQRYQAIRVHLAEELGVDPGAELQRVYADLLADRAPAVTCHGCPFRDRSIAAAR
;
A
#
# COMPACT_ATOMS: atom_id res chain seq x y z
N MET A 1 -5.86 -4.16 9.04
CA MET A 1 -4.51 -3.58 9.23
C MET A 1 -4.18 -2.55 8.15
N LEU A 2 -4.83 -2.58 7.00
CA LEU A 2 -4.78 -1.52 5.99
C LEU A 2 -5.73 -0.37 6.36
N GLY A 3 -5.43 0.32 7.43
CA GLY A 3 -6.18 1.28 8.21
C GLY A 3 -6.10 0.93 9.70
N LEU A 4 -7.12 1.31 10.48
CA LEU A 4 -7.25 0.90 11.87
C LEU A 4 -7.25 -0.63 12.01
N LEU A 5 -6.65 -1.14 13.10
CA LEU A 5 -6.67 -2.57 13.37
C LEU A 5 -8.08 -3.01 13.76
N GLU A 6 -8.70 -3.79 12.90
CA GLU A 6 -9.98 -4.45 13.13
C GLU A 6 -9.78 -5.96 13.16
N VAL A 7 -10.37 -6.61 14.16
CA VAL A 7 -10.27 -8.06 14.34
C VAL A 7 -11.69 -8.64 14.43
N MET A 8 -11.98 -9.58 13.53
CA MET A 8 -13.25 -10.27 13.51
C MET A 8 -13.09 -11.70 14.02
N VAL A 9 -13.86 -12.10 15.03
CA VAL A 9 -13.91 -13.47 15.54
C VAL A 9 -15.34 -13.96 15.49
N ALA A 10 -15.58 -15.04 14.76
CA ALA A 10 -16.92 -15.60 14.55
C ALA A 10 -17.97 -14.54 14.11
N GLY A 11 -17.56 -13.62 13.22
CA GLY A 11 -18.43 -12.55 12.69
C GLY A 11 -18.66 -11.37 13.63
N ARG A 12 -17.98 -11.30 14.78
CA ARG A 12 -18.07 -10.20 15.74
C ARG A 12 -16.79 -9.39 15.77
N LEU A 13 -16.93 -8.06 15.79
CA LEU A 13 -15.79 -7.15 15.95
C LEU A 13 -15.26 -7.25 17.39
N VAL A 14 -13.98 -7.52 17.52
CA VAL A 14 -13.25 -7.56 18.80
C VAL A 14 -12.43 -6.29 18.93
N VAL A 15 -12.64 -5.56 20.02
CA VAL A 15 -11.90 -4.32 20.30
C VAL A 15 -10.85 -4.58 21.37
N PHE A 16 -9.60 -4.26 21.03
CA PHE A 16 -8.49 -4.26 22.00
C PHE A 16 -8.21 -2.83 22.43
N THR A 17 -8.23 -2.57 23.73
CA THR A 17 -7.93 -1.24 24.30
C THR A 17 -6.45 -1.03 24.56
N ALA A 18 -5.68 -2.10 24.72
CA ALA A 18 -4.26 -2.04 25.05
C ALA A 18 -3.41 -2.03 23.76
N GLY A 19 -2.76 -0.90 23.45
CA GLY A 19 -1.97 -0.72 22.24
C GLY A 19 -0.88 -1.77 22.02
N ARG A 20 -0.19 -2.21 23.09
CA ARG A 20 0.82 -3.28 22.99
C ARG A 20 0.24 -4.65 22.60
N LEU A 21 -1.00 -4.96 22.99
CA LEU A 21 -1.69 -6.17 22.53
C LEU A 21 -2.04 -6.06 21.04
N GLN A 22 -2.46 -4.89 20.59
CA GLN A 22 -2.73 -4.61 19.18
C GLN A 22 -1.45 -4.75 18.35
N THR A 23 -0.34 -4.17 18.81
CA THR A 23 0.96 -4.29 18.13
C THR A 23 1.42 -5.75 18.06
N LEU A 24 1.36 -6.49 19.17
CA LEU A 24 1.72 -7.91 19.18
C LEU A 24 0.88 -8.70 18.17
N LEU A 25 -0.42 -8.49 18.15
CA LEU A 25 -1.31 -9.16 17.22
C LEU A 25 -0.99 -8.80 15.77
N ALA A 26 -0.74 -7.51 15.48
CA ALA A 26 -0.37 -7.05 14.13
C ALA A 26 0.95 -7.70 13.65
N VAL A 27 1.95 -7.79 14.52
CA VAL A 27 3.24 -8.45 14.22
C VAL A 27 3.04 -9.94 13.92
N LEU A 28 2.28 -10.65 14.73
CA LEU A 28 1.97 -12.05 14.48
C LEU A 28 1.14 -12.25 13.21
N ALA A 29 0.23 -11.32 12.91
CA ALA A 29 -0.61 -11.37 11.72
C ALA A 29 0.19 -11.12 10.44
N MET A 30 1.17 -10.21 10.45
CA MET A 30 2.07 -10.00 9.31
C MET A 30 2.93 -11.22 8.97
N SER A 31 3.13 -12.12 9.95
CA SER A 31 3.85 -13.38 9.80
C SER A 31 2.92 -14.59 10.00
N ALA A 32 1.65 -14.49 9.58
CA ALA A 32 0.66 -15.55 9.76
C ALA A 32 1.17 -16.88 9.17
N GLY A 33 1.06 -17.95 9.95
CA GLY A 33 1.57 -19.28 9.61
C GLY A 33 3.06 -19.50 9.92
N GLU A 34 3.83 -18.44 10.18
CA GLU A 34 5.26 -18.51 10.48
C GLU A 34 5.52 -18.31 11.98
N THR A 35 6.66 -18.83 12.46
CA THR A 35 7.08 -18.64 13.85
C THR A 35 7.80 -17.32 14.03
N VAL A 36 7.23 -16.44 14.85
CA VAL A 36 7.84 -15.17 15.23
C VAL A 36 8.55 -15.33 16.57
N SER A 37 9.85 -15.00 16.61
CA SER A 37 10.66 -15.13 17.82
C SER A 37 10.22 -14.13 18.91
N VAL A 38 10.48 -14.48 20.18
CA VAL A 38 10.21 -13.57 21.31
C VAL A 38 10.98 -12.26 21.18
N ASP A 39 12.24 -12.34 20.70
CA ASP A 39 13.10 -11.17 20.54
C ASP A 39 12.59 -10.23 19.45
N TYR A 40 12.10 -10.79 18.32
CA TYR A 40 11.49 -10.02 17.26
C TYR A 40 10.18 -9.32 17.72
N VAL A 41 9.32 -10.06 18.45
CA VAL A 41 8.14 -9.48 19.08
C VAL A 41 8.52 -8.36 20.04
N ALA A 42 9.55 -8.56 20.84
CA ALA A 42 10.02 -7.56 21.77
C ALA A 42 10.48 -6.28 21.08
N ALA A 43 11.29 -6.40 20.04
CA ALA A 43 11.74 -5.24 19.26
C ALA A 43 10.59 -4.45 18.66
N ALA A 44 9.54 -5.13 18.20
CA ALA A 44 8.38 -4.49 17.57
C ALA A 44 7.41 -3.85 18.58
N VAL A 45 7.27 -4.43 19.81
CA VAL A 45 6.28 -3.99 20.80
C VAL A 45 6.85 -2.96 21.77
N TRP A 46 8.17 -2.99 22.04
CA TRP A 46 8.82 -2.07 22.99
C TRP A 46 9.87 -1.23 22.30
N GLU A 47 9.59 0.04 22.15
CA GLU A 47 10.54 1.03 21.68
C GLU A 47 11.41 1.50 22.86
N GLY A 48 12.69 1.21 22.80
CA GLY A 48 13.71 1.75 23.71
C GLY A 48 13.86 1.03 25.07
N SER A 49 12.82 0.81 25.84
CA SER A 49 12.97 0.16 27.14
C SER A 49 12.23 -1.17 27.24
N LEU A 50 12.98 -2.25 27.22
CA LEU A 50 12.47 -3.61 27.37
C LEU A 50 12.02 -3.86 28.82
N PRO A 51 10.96 -4.67 29.08
CA PRO A 51 10.60 -5.10 30.40
C PRO A 51 11.71 -5.98 31.02
N ALA A 52 11.81 -6.00 32.34
CA ALA A 52 12.82 -6.77 33.07
C ALA A 52 12.80 -8.27 32.71
N ASP A 53 11.62 -8.81 32.43
CA ASP A 53 11.45 -10.18 31.92
C ASP A 53 10.58 -10.12 30.66
N VAL A 54 11.26 -9.99 29.50
CA VAL A 54 10.63 -9.92 28.17
C VAL A 54 9.78 -11.15 27.88
N ARG A 55 10.36 -12.35 28.13
CA ARG A 55 9.70 -13.63 27.82
C ARG A 55 8.40 -13.81 28.61
N LYS A 56 8.42 -13.53 29.89
CA LYS A 56 7.24 -13.61 30.78
C LYS A 56 6.20 -12.57 30.39
N THR A 57 6.62 -11.36 30.01
CA THR A 57 5.72 -10.29 29.59
C THR A 57 5.02 -10.62 28.27
N VAL A 58 5.75 -11.10 27.25
CA VAL A 58 5.20 -11.58 25.99
C VAL A 58 4.23 -12.74 26.23
N GLN A 59 4.60 -13.71 27.08
CA GLN A 59 3.71 -14.83 27.44
C GLN A 59 2.39 -14.33 28.06
N THR A 60 2.45 -13.32 28.92
CA THR A 60 1.25 -12.71 29.52
C THR A 60 0.37 -12.07 28.45
N TYR A 61 0.95 -11.38 27.48
CA TYR A 61 0.19 -10.76 26.38
C TYR A 61 -0.43 -11.81 25.45
N VAL A 62 0.31 -12.87 25.12
CA VAL A 62 -0.23 -14.01 24.36
C VAL A 62 -1.39 -14.66 25.09
N THR A 63 -1.28 -14.87 26.41
CA THR A 63 -2.38 -15.41 27.22
C THR A 63 -3.63 -14.53 27.15
N ARG A 64 -3.46 -13.20 27.21
CA ARG A 64 -4.58 -12.25 27.06
C ARG A 64 -5.18 -12.28 25.66
N LEU A 65 -4.37 -12.38 24.60
CA LEU A 65 -4.87 -12.53 23.24
C LEU A 65 -5.67 -13.83 23.08
N ARG A 66 -5.16 -14.96 23.62
CA ARG A 66 -5.86 -16.25 23.59
C ARG A 66 -7.20 -16.22 24.31
N ALA A 67 -7.28 -15.50 25.42
CA ALA A 67 -8.53 -15.36 26.17
C ALA A 67 -9.64 -14.68 25.34
N VAL A 68 -9.27 -13.82 24.41
CA VAL A 68 -10.20 -13.05 23.57
C VAL A 68 -10.43 -13.72 22.21
N LEU A 69 -9.37 -14.24 21.59
CA LEU A 69 -9.39 -14.77 20.22
C LEU A 69 -9.66 -16.27 20.15
N GLY A 70 -9.50 -16.98 21.26
CA GLY A 70 -9.49 -18.44 21.34
C GLY A 70 -8.07 -18.99 21.50
N THR A 71 -7.97 -20.13 22.19
CA THR A 71 -6.68 -20.74 22.58
C THR A 71 -5.89 -21.27 21.38
N ASP A 72 -6.57 -21.69 20.34
CA ASP A 72 -5.98 -22.40 19.22
C ASP A 72 -5.40 -21.48 18.14
N LEU A 73 -5.79 -20.20 18.15
CA LEU A 73 -5.36 -19.24 17.14
C LEU A 73 -3.87 -18.89 17.26
N ILE A 74 -3.30 -18.89 18.47
CA ILE A 74 -1.88 -18.56 18.68
C ILE A 74 -1.18 -19.78 19.27
N GLY A 75 -0.34 -20.43 18.45
CA GLY A 75 0.49 -21.56 18.87
C GLY A 75 1.74 -21.13 19.61
N THR A 76 2.23 -21.96 20.55
CA THR A 76 3.56 -21.79 21.18
C THR A 76 4.58 -22.64 20.42
N ARG A 77 5.77 -22.12 20.18
CA ARG A 77 6.90 -22.79 19.59
C ARG A 77 8.13 -22.64 20.50
N PRO A 78 9.18 -23.46 20.35
CA PRO A 78 10.34 -23.42 21.25
C PRO A 78 10.92 -22.02 21.46
N ASN A 79 11.00 -21.19 20.40
CA ASN A 79 11.59 -19.86 20.45
C ASN A 79 10.60 -18.73 20.17
N GLY A 80 9.27 -18.98 20.15
CA GLY A 80 8.35 -17.93 19.79
C GLY A 80 6.89 -18.38 19.72
N TYR A 81 6.13 -17.66 18.91
CA TYR A 81 4.71 -17.87 18.71
C TYR A 81 4.36 -17.88 17.23
N VAL A 82 3.28 -18.57 16.87
CA VAL A 82 2.74 -18.62 15.51
C VAL A 82 1.26 -18.27 15.57
N LEU A 83 0.80 -17.40 14.68
CA LEU A 83 -0.61 -17.16 14.45
C LEU A 83 -1.12 -18.17 13.42
N HIS A 84 -2.06 -19.02 13.82
CA HIS A 84 -2.73 -19.98 12.92
C HIS A 84 -3.86 -19.28 12.17
N ALA A 85 -3.49 -18.47 11.20
CA ALA A 85 -4.41 -17.80 10.29
C ALA A 85 -3.92 -17.99 8.85
N GLU A 86 -4.87 -18.19 7.94
CA GLU A 86 -4.55 -18.19 6.52
C GLU A 86 -4.19 -16.76 6.06
N PRO A 87 -3.26 -16.58 5.13
CA PRO A 87 -2.88 -15.27 4.61
C PRO A 87 -4.08 -14.43 4.14
N ASP A 88 -5.12 -15.06 3.59
CA ASP A 88 -6.34 -14.38 3.13
C ASP A 88 -7.22 -13.83 4.26
N GLN A 89 -7.01 -14.28 5.48
CA GLN A 89 -7.69 -13.75 6.66
C GLN A 89 -7.04 -12.47 7.19
N VAL A 90 -5.87 -12.10 6.66
CA VAL A 90 -5.11 -10.89 7.01
C VAL A 90 -5.13 -9.95 5.81
N ASP A 91 -5.82 -8.82 5.92
CA ASP A 91 -6.04 -7.87 4.81
C ASP A 91 -4.72 -7.42 4.13
N ALA A 92 -3.67 -7.17 4.91
CA ALA A 92 -2.35 -6.80 4.38
C ALA A 92 -1.69 -7.93 3.56
N LEU A 93 -1.75 -9.18 4.04
CA LEU A 93 -1.19 -10.33 3.32
C LEU A 93 -2.04 -10.67 2.09
N ARG A 94 -3.37 -10.59 2.22
CA ARG A 94 -4.29 -10.76 1.10
C ARG A 94 -4.05 -9.72 0.01
N PHE A 95 -3.84 -8.46 0.39
CA PHE A 95 -3.47 -7.39 -0.53
C PHE A 95 -2.20 -7.76 -1.32
N LEU A 96 -1.11 -8.12 -0.63
CA LEU A 96 0.15 -8.49 -1.28
C LEU A 96 -0.04 -9.66 -2.26
N ARG A 97 -0.76 -10.71 -1.85
CA ARG A 97 -1.06 -11.86 -2.73
C ARG A 97 -1.88 -11.47 -3.96
N LEU A 98 -2.87 -10.60 -3.82
CA LEU A 98 -3.68 -10.13 -4.95
C LEU A 98 -2.85 -9.31 -5.92
N VAL A 99 -1.94 -8.46 -5.41
CA VAL A 99 -1.02 -7.70 -6.27
C VAL A 99 -0.05 -8.64 -6.99
N ASP A 100 0.55 -9.62 -6.30
CA ASP A 100 1.43 -10.61 -6.93
C ASP A 100 0.67 -11.48 -7.96
N ALA A 101 -0.59 -11.84 -7.67
CA ALA A 101 -1.43 -12.55 -8.62
C ALA A 101 -1.85 -11.68 -9.82
N ALA A 102 -1.95 -10.36 -9.66
CA ALA A 102 -2.18 -9.45 -10.77
C ALA A 102 -0.98 -9.45 -11.75
N ASP A 103 0.25 -9.49 -11.21
CA ASP A 103 1.48 -9.57 -12.02
C ASP A 103 1.53 -10.83 -12.88
N ALA A 104 1.05 -11.95 -12.33
CA ALA A 104 0.99 -13.24 -13.00
C ALA A 104 -0.30 -13.46 -13.80
N ALA A 105 -1.14 -12.42 -13.96
CA ALA A 105 -2.43 -12.55 -14.62
C ALA A 105 -2.27 -12.92 -16.11
N PRO A 106 -3.14 -13.81 -16.65
CA PRO A 106 -3.04 -14.25 -18.03
C PRO A 106 -3.41 -13.15 -19.04
N ASP A 107 -4.23 -12.21 -18.66
CA ASP A 107 -4.70 -11.11 -19.50
C ASP A 107 -4.98 -9.83 -18.69
N VAL A 108 -5.15 -8.73 -19.42
CA VAL A 108 -5.39 -7.38 -18.87
C VAL A 108 -6.65 -7.31 -18.03
N ARG A 109 -7.70 -8.06 -18.39
CA ARG A 109 -8.96 -8.07 -17.63
C ARG A 109 -8.79 -8.72 -16.26
N ALA A 110 -8.15 -9.88 -16.23
CA ALA A 110 -7.85 -10.60 -14.99
C ALA A 110 -6.90 -9.79 -14.09
N GLU A 111 -5.87 -9.16 -14.69
CA GLU A 111 -4.96 -8.25 -13.99
C GLU A 111 -5.73 -7.11 -13.31
N ARG A 112 -6.56 -6.41 -14.08
CA ARG A 112 -7.35 -5.28 -13.60
C ARG A 112 -8.29 -5.70 -12.46
N THR A 113 -9.00 -6.82 -12.59
CA THR A 113 -9.91 -7.32 -11.55
C THR A 113 -9.17 -7.56 -10.24
N ARG A 114 -7.99 -8.21 -10.28
CA ARG A 114 -7.17 -8.47 -9.09
C ARG A 114 -6.64 -7.19 -8.45
N LEU A 115 -6.23 -6.21 -9.25
CA LEU A 115 -5.82 -4.90 -8.73
C LEU A 115 -6.99 -4.17 -8.07
N GLU A 116 -8.20 -4.22 -8.65
CA GLU A 116 -9.40 -3.63 -8.04
C GLU A 116 -9.74 -4.30 -6.70
N GLU A 117 -9.69 -5.63 -6.64
CA GLU A 117 -9.89 -6.39 -5.40
C GLU A 117 -8.84 -6.03 -4.33
N ALA A 118 -7.56 -5.94 -4.74
CA ALA A 118 -6.47 -5.57 -3.84
C ALA A 118 -6.66 -4.15 -3.28
N LEU A 119 -6.92 -3.18 -4.14
CA LEU A 119 -7.09 -1.78 -3.75
C LEU A 119 -8.33 -1.55 -2.88
N ALA A 120 -9.39 -2.34 -3.03
CA ALA A 120 -10.58 -2.29 -2.20
C ALA A 120 -10.34 -2.68 -0.73
N LEU A 121 -9.23 -3.36 -0.42
CA LEU A 121 -8.85 -3.70 0.96
C LEU A 121 -8.31 -2.50 1.75
N TRP A 122 -7.91 -1.41 1.08
CA TRP A 122 -7.35 -0.23 1.73
C TRP A 122 -8.45 0.66 2.31
N ARG A 123 -8.35 0.93 3.62
CA ARG A 123 -9.30 1.74 4.39
C ARG A 123 -8.65 2.98 5.01
N GLY A 124 -7.31 3.04 5.06
CA GLY A 124 -6.54 4.13 5.64
C GLY A 124 -5.04 3.83 5.60
N MET A 125 -4.26 4.55 6.39
CA MET A 125 -2.83 4.26 6.52
C MET A 125 -2.61 2.90 7.19
N PRO A 126 -1.64 2.09 6.71
CA PRO A 126 -1.34 0.81 7.35
C PRO A 126 -1.03 1.01 8.83
N PHE A 127 -1.59 0.13 9.67
CA PHE A 127 -1.38 0.11 11.13
C PHE A 127 -1.79 1.41 11.84
N GLU A 128 -2.74 2.14 11.28
CA GLU A 128 -3.23 3.40 11.84
C GLU A 128 -3.60 3.25 13.32
N GLY A 129 -3.10 4.18 14.16
CA GLY A 129 -3.32 4.18 15.60
C GLY A 129 -2.46 3.21 16.41
N LEU A 130 -1.65 2.34 15.78
CA LEU A 130 -0.68 1.51 16.49
C LEU A 130 0.58 2.31 16.82
N ARG A 131 1.06 2.15 18.06
CA ARG A 131 2.33 2.75 18.49
C ARG A 131 3.43 1.71 18.38
N SER A 132 4.09 1.66 17.24
CA SER A 132 5.22 0.79 16.96
C SER A 132 6.06 1.38 15.84
N GLY A 133 7.27 1.85 16.15
CA GLY A 133 8.24 2.33 15.16
C GLY A 133 8.60 1.22 14.19
N TRP A 134 8.69 -0.02 14.63
CA TRP A 134 8.95 -1.14 13.75
C TRP A 134 7.88 -1.28 12.65
N LEU A 135 6.58 -1.21 13.01
CA LEU A 135 5.48 -1.22 12.02
C LEU A 135 5.48 0.04 11.17
N ALA A 136 5.71 1.20 11.77
CA ALA A 136 5.66 2.50 11.10
C ALA A 136 6.85 2.71 10.13
N ASP A 137 8.06 2.28 10.52
CA ASP A 137 9.28 2.58 9.78
C ASP A 137 9.67 1.49 8.78
N LEU A 138 9.22 0.24 8.97
CA LEU A 138 9.57 -0.88 8.10
C LEU A 138 8.38 -1.43 7.31
N GLU A 139 7.28 -1.79 7.98
CA GLU A 139 6.18 -2.49 7.30
C GLU A 139 5.21 -1.54 6.60
N ALA A 140 4.87 -0.40 7.22
CA ALA A 140 3.94 0.54 6.62
C ALA A 140 4.48 1.15 5.31
N PRO A 141 5.74 1.62 5.21
CA PRO A 141 6.30 2.13 3.97
C PRO A 141 6.30 1.08 2.85
N ARG A 142 6.66 -0.17 3.17
CA ARG A 142 6.63 -1.28 2.22
C ARG A 142 5.23 -1.52 1.65
N LEU A 143 4.21 -1.53 2.50
CA LEU A 143 2.82 -1.68 2.08
C LEU A 143 2.35 -0.49 1.24
N VAL A 144 2.70 0.74 1.65
CA VAL A 144 2.36 1.97 0.91
C VAL A 144 2.99 1.97 -0.48
N GLU A 145 4.26 1.59 -0.62
CA GLU A 145 4.91 1.50 -1.94
C GLU A 145 4.22 0.47 -2.85
N ARG A 146 3.87 -0.70 -2.32
CA ARG A 146 3.11 -1.72 -3.08
C ARG A 146 1.72 -1.21 -3.47
N TYR A 147 1.05 -0.47 -2.60
CA TYR A 147 -0.23 0.16 -2.88
C TYR A 147 -0.13 1.19 -4.00
N LEU A 148 0.83 2.12 -3.91
CA LEU A 148 1.02 3.16 -4.92
C LEU A 148 1.37 2.55 -6.28
N ALA A 149 2.23 1.53 -6.32
CA ALA A 149 2.54 0.80 -7.55
C ALA A 149 1.28 0.12 -8.15
N ALA A 150 0.44 -0.49 -7.31
CA ALA A 150 -0.81 -1.10 -7.75
C ALA A 150 -1.81 -0.06 -8.30
N VAL A 151 -1.92 1.12 -7.65
CA VAL A 151 -2.74 2.24 -8.15
C VAL A 151 -2.22 2.75 -9.49
N GLU A 152 -0.91 2.95 -9.61
CA GLU A 152 -0.27 3.40 -10.84
C GLU A 152 -0.53 2.41 -11.99
N ARG A 153 -0.36 1.12 -11.73
CA ARG A 153 -0.63 0.09 -12.74
C ARG A 153 -2.09 0.05 -13.16
N ARG A 154 -3.03 0.11 -12.20
CA ARG A 154 -4.45 0.18 -12.51
C ARG A 154 -4.79 1.43 -13.33
N ALA A 155 -4.19 2.58 -13.00
CA ALA A 155 -4.36 3.80 -13.77
C ALA A 155 -3.87 3.65 -15.23
N ASP A 156 -2.73 2.98 -15.44
CA ASP A 156 -2.21 2.71 -16.78
C ASP A 156 -3.19 1.84 -17.60
N LEU A 157 -3.77 0.81 -16.97
CA LEU A 157 -4.78 -0.03 -17.61
C LEU A 157 -6.07 0.74 -17.95
N ASP A 158 -6.52 1.63 -17.06
CA ASP A 158 -7.70 2.46 -17.30
C ASP A 158 -7.45 3.50 -18.40
N LEU A 159 -6.27 4.11 -18.42
CA LEU A 159 -5.85 5.00 -19.52
C LEU A 159 -5.82 4.25 -20.85
N ALA A 160 -5.21 3.07 -20.91
CA ALA A 160 -5.17 2.26 -22.12
C ALA A 160 -6.57 1.86 -22.62
N ALA A 161 -7.50 1.63 -21.69
CA ALA A 161 -8.90 1.32 -22.00
C ALA A 161 -9.77 2.55 -22.33
N GLY A 162 -9.18 3.76 -22.42
CA GLY A 162 -9.91 4.99 -22.72
C GLY A 162 -10.83 5.48 -21.60
N ARG A 163 -10.51 5.22 -20.35
CA ARG A 163 -11.30 5.61 -19.15
C ARG A 163 -10.56 6.60 -18.24
N PRO A 164 -10.21 7.80 -18.72
CA PRO A 164 -9.42 8.75 -17.93
C PRO A 164 -10.23 9.47 -16.83
N GLY A 165 -11.55 9.62 -16.99
CA GLY A 165 -12.37 10.48 -16.14
C GLY A 165 -12.29 10.17 -14.63
N PRO A 166 -12.53 8.91 -14.18
CA PRO A 166 -12.48 8.56 -12.77
C PRO A 166 -11.08 8.73 -12.15
N LEU A 167 -10.01 8.66 -12.95
CA LEU A 167 -8.63 8.75 -12.47
C LEU A 167 -8.29 10.14 -11.95
N VAL A 168 -8.86 11.20 -12.52
CA VAL A 168 -8.52 12.58 -12.15
C VAL A 168 -8.77 12.83 -10.66
N GLY A 169 -9.95 12.45 -10.15
CA GLY A 169 -10.28 12.59 -8.73
C GLY A 169 -9.37 11.73 -7.84
N GLN A 170 -9.26 10.44 -8.16
CA GLN A 170 -8.48 9.48 -7.38
C GLN A 170 -6.99 9.84 -7.28
N LEU A 171 -6.38 10.21 -8.40
CA LEU A 171 -4.98 10.63 -8.43
C LEU A 171 -4.78 11.96 -7.70
N GLY A 172 -5.75 12.89 -7.79
CA GLY A 172 -5.72 14.15 -7.05
C GLY A 172 -5.70 13.94 -5.53
N GLU A 173 -6.52 13.03 -5.01
CA GLU A 173 -6.54 12.68 -3.58
C GLU A 173 -5.23 12.03 -3.11
N LEU A 174 -4.64 11.18 -3.94
CA LEU A 174 -3.35 10.55 -3.61
C LEU A 174 -2.21 11.55 -3.65
N LEU A 175 -2.20 12.46 -4.60
CA LEU A 175 -1.19 13.52 -4.71
C LEU A 175 -1.23 14.50 -3.54
N ALA A 176 -2.38 14.70 -2.89
CA ALA A 176 -2.45 15.47 -1.66
C ALA A 176 -1.66 14.81 -0.50
N ARG A 177 -1.48 13.49 -0.52
CA ARG A 177 -0.71 12.72 0.48
C ARG A 177 0.71 12.40 0.03
N HIS A 178 0.94 12.34 -1.27
CA HIS A 178 2.23 11.98 -1.89
C HIS A 178 2.63 13.02 -2.95
N PRO A 179 2.80 14.30 -2.56
CA PRO A 179 2.96 15.41 -3.50
C PRO A 179 4.23 15.32 -4.34
N LEU A 180 5.28 14.67 -3.86
CA LEU A 180 6.56 14.53 -4.54
C LEU A 180 6.65 13.30 -5.45
N ARG A 181 5.57 12.47 -5.54
CA ARG A 181 5.59 11.27 -6.38
C ARG A 181 5.26 11.60 -7.83
N GLU A 182 6.28 11.87 -8.62
CA GLU A 182 6.16 12.29 -10.02
C GLU A 182 5.41 11.30 -10.90
N SER A 183 5.48 9.99 -10.61
CA SER A 183 4.76 8.95 -11.33
C SER A 183 3.24 9.08 -11.26
N LEU A 184 2.69 9.59 -10.15
CA LEU A 184 1.26 9.91 -10.02
C LEU A 184 0.90 11.18 -10.80
N TRP A 185 1.76 12.21 -10.75
CA TRP A 185 1.57 13.42 -11.54
C TRP A 185 1.53 13.14 -13.03
N LEU A 186 2.44 12.30 -13.52
CA LEU A 186 2.49 11.88 -14.92
C LEU A 186 1.13 11.32 -15.37
N ARG A 187 0.56 10.40 -14.59
CA ARG A 187 -0.73 9.78 -14.89
C ARG A 187 -1.90 10.77 -14.79
N LEU A 188 -1.86 11.68 -13.82
CA LEU A 188 -2.85 12.75 -13.69
C LEU A 188 -2.84 13.67 -14.93
N LEU A 189 -1.67 14.11 -15.40
CA LEU A 189 -1.55 14.98 -16.57
C LEU A 189 -2.08 14.30 -17.84
N VAL A 190 -1.76 13.01 -18.03
CA VAL A 190 -2.28 12.21 -19.14
C VAL A 190 -3.79 12.02 -19.04
N ALA A 191 -4.33 11.75 -17.83
CA ALA A 191 -5.76 11.61 -17.60
C ALA A 191 -6.51 12.91 -17.91
N LEU A 192 -6.01 14.05 -17.47
CA LEU A 192 -6.57 15.37 -17.77
C LEU A 192 -6.58 15.65 -19.26
N HIS A 193 -5.44 15.42 -19.95
CA HIS A 193 -5.36 15.64 -21.40
C HIS A 193 -6.38 14.77 -22.15
N ARG A 194 -6.42 13.45 -21.86
CA ARG A 194 -7.37 12.51 -22.48
C ARG A 194 -8.85 12.80 -22.15
N SER A 195 -9.09 13.58 -21.09
CA SER A 195 -10.42 14.09 -20.72
C SER A 195 -10.73 15.44 -21.38
N GLY A 196 -9.90 15.95 -22.30
CA GLY A 196 -10.05 17.26 -22.94
C GLY A 196 -9.71 18.46 -22.04
N ARG A 197 -9.12 18.23 -20.85
CA ARG A 197 -8.79 19.26 -19.84
C ARG A 197 -7.31 19.69 -19.95
N ARG A 198 -6.86 19.94 -21.19
CA ARG A 198 -5.44 20.25 -21.48
C ARG A 198 -4.95 21.49 -20.70
N ALA A 199 -5.73 22.55 -20.62
CA ALA A 199 -5.35 23.77 -19.91
C ALA A 199 -5.06 23.47 -18.41
N GLU A 200 -5.89 22.66 -17.78
CA GLU A 200 -5.68 22.25 -16.40
C GLU A 200 -4.43 21.34 -16.26
N ALA A 201 -4.18 20.43 -17.20
CA ALA A 201 -2.95 19.65 -17.20
C ALA A 201 -1.70 20.54 -17.21
N LEU A 202 -1.68 21.58 -18.05
CA LEU A 202 -0.58 22.54 -18.08
C LEU A 202 -0.42 23.31 -16.77
N GLN A 203 -1.53 23.75 -16.14
CA GLN A 203 -1.50 24.40 -14.83
C GLN A 203 -0.97 23.45 -13.73
N ARG A 204 -1.41 22.21 -13.73
CA ARG A 204 -0.93 21.20 -12.77
C ARG A 204 0.56 20.91 -12.91
N TYR A 205 1.06 20.87 -14.15
CA TYR A 205 2.51 20.72 -14.36
C TYR A 205 3.30 21.91 -13.77
N GLN A 206 2.83 23.15 -13.96
CA GLN A 206 3.52 24.29 -13.37
C GLN A 206 3.50 24.25 -11.85
N ALA A 207 2.39 23.80 -11.26
CA ALA A 207 2.30 23.67 -9.80
C ALA A 207 3.30 22.64 -9.25
N ILE A 208 3.44 21.46 -9.86
CA ILE A 208 4.43 20.48 -9.39
C ILE A 208 5.87 20.95 -9.63
N ARG A 209 6.15 21.63 -10.75
CA ARG A 209 7.48 22.17 -11.01
C ARG A 209 7.91 23.14 -9.92
N VAL A 210 7.03 24.06 -9.53
CA VAL A 210 7.31 25.02 -8.43
C VAL A 210 7.51 24.27 -7.11
N HIS A 211 6.65 23.31 -6.82
CA HIS A 211 6.74 22.53 -5.58
C HIS A 211 8.05 21.72 -5.46
N LEU A 212 8.49 21.05 -6.55
CA LEU A 212 9.78 20.36 -6.57
C LEU A 212 10.97 21.30 -6.40
N ALA A 213 10.91 22.49 -7.01
CA ALA A 213 11.96 23.49 -6.86
C ALA A 213 12.02 24.05 -5.43
N GLU A 214 10.88 24.30 -4.79
CA GLU A 214 10.81 24.83 -3.42
C GLU A 214 11.21 23.78 -2.37
N GLU A 215 10.75 22.52 -2.48
CA GLU A 215 10.98 21.48 -1.48
C GLU A 215 12.34 20.78 -1.62
N LEU A 216 12.79 20.57 -2.86
CA LEU A 216 13.96 19.75 -3.16
C LEU A 216 15.07 20.49 -3.94
N GLY A 217 14.79 21.68 -4.48
CA GLY A 217 15.73 22.43 -5.31
C GLY A 217 16.01 21.79 -6.67
N VAL A 218 15.06 20.96 -7.20
CA VAL A 218 15.23 20.24 -8.46
C VAL A 218 14.13 20.55 -9.45
N ASP A 219 14.43 20.35 -10.74
CA ASP A 219 13.43 20.35 -11.80
C ASP A 219 12.71 18.98 -11.88
N PRO A 220 11.48 18.94 -12.46
CA PRO A 220 10.79 17.67 -12.73
C PRO A 220 11.65 16.69 -13.53
N GLY A 221 11.46 15.39 -13.27
CA GLY A 221 12.16 14.33 -13.98
C GLY A 221 11.84 14.30 -15.50
N ALA A 222 12.72 13.69 -16.29
CA ALA A 222 12.67 13.70 -17.75
C ALA A 222 11.34 13.18 -18.35
N GLU A 223 10.66 12.25 -17.68
CA GLU A 223 9.36 11.73 -18.14
C GLU A 223 8.26 12.77 -18.01
N LEU A 224 8.22 13.47 -16.87
CA LEU A 224 7.23 14.50 -16.62
C LEU A 224 7.46 15.70 -17.53
N GLN A 225 8.73 16.07 -17.80
CA GLN A 225 9.09 17.10 -18.77
C GLN A 225 8.66 16.73 -20.20
N ARG A 226 8.81 15.45 -20.59
CA ARG A 226 8.38 14.94 -21.90
C ARG A 226 6.87 15.04 -22.07
N VAL A 227 6.10 14.62 -21.05
CA VAL A 227 4.64 14.78 -21.04
C VAL A 227 4.26 16.25 -21.20
N TYR A 228 4.94 17.16 -20.52
CA TYR A 228 4.68 18.60 -20.66
C TYR A 228 4.95 19.11 -22.06
N ALA A 229 6.04 18.70 -22.69
CA ALA A 229 6.34 19.06 -24.09
C ALA A 229 5.27 18.54 -25.05
N ASP A 230 4.76 17.31 -24.84
CA ASP A 230 3.66 16.77 -25.64
C ASP A 230 2.36 17.54 -25.42
N LEU A 231 2.05 17.92 -24.18
CA LEU A 231 0.91 18.78 -23.86
C LEU A 231 0.99 20.15 -24.56
N LEU A 232 2.18 20.78 -24.59
CA LEU A 232 2.39 22.05 -25.28
C LEU A 232 2.21 21.93 -26.80
N ALA A 233 2.66 20.83 -27.38
CA ALA A 233 2.55 20.56 -28.80
C ALA A 233 1.19 19.98 -29.22
N ASP A 234 0.24 19.85 -28.29
CA ASP A 234 -1.08 19.21 -28.49
C ASP A 234 -0.98 17.78 -29.04
N ARG A 235 0.07 17.06 -28.61
CA ARG A 235 0.28 15.65 -28.93
C ARG A 235 -0.25 14.79 -27.77
N ALA A 236 -0.77 13.60 -28.11
CA ALA A 236 -1.19 12.65 -27.10
C ALA A 236 0.02 12.11 -26.31
N PRO A 237 0.18 12.46 -25.02
CA PRO A 237 1.30 11.97 -24.23
C PRO A 237 1.15 10.46 -23.97
N ALA A 238 2.27 9.74 -24.08
CA ALA A 238 2.36 8.33 -23.72
C ALA A 238 2.88 8.17 -22.29
N VAL A 239 2.28 7.28 -21.52
CA VAL A 239 2.83 6.83 -20.25
C VAL A 239 3.80 5.70 -20.55
N THR A 240 5.09 5.96 -20.38
CA THR A 240 6.12 4.92 -20.44
C THR A 240 6.41 4.45 -19.01
N CYS A 241 6.08 3.20 -18.70
CA CYS A 241 6.40 2.59 -17.41
C CYS A 241 7.91 2.30 -17.31
N HIS A 242 8.73 3.30 -16.94
CA HIS A 242 10.12 3.07 -16.56
C HIS A 242 10.20 2.86 -15.05
N GLY A 243 10.56 1.65 -14.63
CA GLY A 243 10.74 1.33 -13.19
C GLY A 243 9.57 0.67 -12.50
N CYS A 244 8.48 0.39 -13.20
CA CYS A 244 7.45 -0.50 -12.67
C CYS A 244 8.02 -1.93 -12.57
N PRO A 245 7.87 -2.66 -11.43
CA PRO A 245 8.27 -4.06 -11.34
C PRO A 245 7.53 -4.97 -12.33
N PHE A 246 6.55 -4.43 -13.05
CA PHE A 246 5.70 -5.04 -14.06
C PHE A 246 6.21 -4.80 -15.49
N ARG A 247 7.51 -4.83 -15.70
CA ARG A 247 8.14 -4.58 -17.01
C ARG A 247 7.65 -5.54 -18.08
N ASP A 248 7.41 -4.97 -19.25
CA ASP A 248 7.33 -5.61 -20.58
C ASP A 248 6.01 -6.26 -21.01
N ARG A 249 4.87 -5.70 -20.63
CA ARG A 249 3.72 -5.89 -21.52
C ARG A 249 3.42 -4.57 -22.24
N SER A 250 4.05 -4.40 -23.40
CA SER A 250 3.64 -3.42 -24.40
C SER A 250 2.13 -3.55 -24.58
N ILE A 251 1.36 -2.56 -24.11
CA ILE A 251 -0.05 -2.44 -24.47
C ILE A 251 -0.02 -1.95 -25.93
N ALA A 252 0.20 -2.88 -26.85
CA ALA A 252 -0.04 -2.65 -28.26
C ALA A 252 -1.52 -2.28 -28.38
N ALA A 253 -1.77 -1.10 -28.95
CA ALA A 253 -3.09 -0.61 -29.22
C ALA A 253 -3.95 -1.71 -29.84
N ALA A 254 -4.97 -2.16 -29.12
CA ALA A 254 -6.06 -2.88 -29.73
C ALA A 254 -6.78 -1.87 -30.64
N ARG A 255 -6.59 -2.05 -31.96
CA ARG A 255 -7.41 -1.43 -32.99
C ARG A 255 -8.80 -2.04 -32.96
#